data_0989bfcc0150345a049f90f817f639e6
#
_entry.id   0989bfcc0150345a049f90f817f639e6
#
_cell.length_a   1.000
_cell.length_b   1.000
_cell.length_c   1.000
_cell.angle_alpha   90.00
_cell.angle_beta   90.00
_cell.angle_gamma   90.00
#
_symmetry.space_group_name_H-M   'P 1'
#
loop_
_entity.id
_entity.type
_entity.pdbx_description
1 polymer ?
#
loop_
_entity_poly.entity_id
_entity_poly.type
_entity_poly.pdbx_seq_one_letter_code
_entity_poly.pdbx_strand_id
1 'polypeptide(L)'
;MKLALGTVQFGLPYGISNQSGQVSQEEVKAILSEARLNYIDTLDTAITYGESETCLGEVGIDGFNVITKLPAFPENIQSINSWVNEQIKTSLKRLNTSKLYAILLHRPDQLLTSKGDNLWQSLEK
;
A
#
# COMPACT_ATOMS: atom_id res chain seq x y z
N MET A 1 -4.46 -14.06 17.74
CA MET A 1 -4.92 -12.86 17.01
C MET A 1 -3.78 -12.43 16.12
N LYS A 2 -4.02 -12.16 14.83
CA LYS A 2 -2.98 -11.61 13.94
C LYS A 2 -3.19 -10.10 13.84
N LEU A 3 -2.08 -9.35 13.91
CA LEU A 3 -2.05 -7.90 13.74
C LEU A 3 -1.34 -7.57 12.43
N ALA A 4 -1.76 -6.49 11.78
CA ALA A 4 -1.04 -5.85 10.70
C ALA A 4 -0.65 -4.43 11.13
N LEU A 5 0.52 -3.98 10.71
CA LEU A 5 1.01 -2.63 10.97
C LEU A 5 0.54 -1.69 9.87
N GLY A 6 -0.28 -0.70 10.22
CA GLY A 6 -0.67 0.39 9.31
C GLY A 6 0.47 1.38 9.13
N THR A 7 0.71 1.83 7.91
CA THR A 7 1.91 2.60 7.56
C THR A 7 1.64 4.00 6.99
N VAL A 8 0.42 4.52 7.11
CA VAL A 8 0.07 5.84 6.55
C VAL A 8 0.97 6.95 7.08
N GLN A 9 1.38 6.90 8.35
CA GLN A 9 2.26 7.89 8.98
C GLN A 9 3.73 7.79 8.52
N PHE A 10 4.10 6.73 7.82
CA PHE A 10 5.42 6.61 7.18
C PHE A 10 5.54 7.50 5.93
N GLY A 11 4.42 7.90 5.35
CA GLY A 11 4.38 8.73 4.15
C GLY A 11 3.68 10.08 4.30
N LEU A 12 2.89 10.27 5.36
CA LEU A 12 2.06 11.46 5.57
C LEU A 12 2.01 11.85 7.05
N PRO A 13 1.86 13.15 7.37
CA PRO A 13 1.53 13.62 8.73
C PRO A 13 0.06 13.35 9.02
N TYR A 14 -0.30 12.08 9.19
CA TYR A 14 -1.68 11.60 9.30
C TYR A 14 -2.12 11.38 10.74
N GLY A 15 -3.40 11.68 11.03
CA GLY A 15 -4.07 11.42 12.30
C GLY A 15 -4.46 12.69 13.05
N ILE A 16 -5.71 12.74 13.56
CA ILE A 16 -6.25 13.91 14.29
C ILE A 16 -5.42 14.25 15.53
N SER A 17 -4.86 13.24 16.19
CA SER A 17 -4.01 13.39 17.38
C SER A 17 -2.52 13.46 17.06
N ASN A 18 -2.13 13.39 15.80
CA ASN A 18 -0.73 13.43 15.41
C ASN A 18 -0.19 14.87 15.52
N GLN A 19 0.71 15.07 16.47
CA GLN A 19 1.41 16.36 16.70
C GLN A 19 2.87 16.31 16.20
N SER A 20 3.39 15.12 15.87
CA SER A 20 4.79 14.90 15.52
C SER A 20 5.05 14.89 14.01
N GLY A 21 3.99 14.91 13.19
CA GLY A 21 4.11 14.89 11.74
C GLY A 21 4.33 13.48 11.15
N GLN A 22 5.04 13.41 10.03
CA GLN A 22 5.44 12.17 9.39
C GLN A 22 6.54 11.49 10.19
N VAL A 23 6.48 10.17 10.32
CA VAL A 23 7.50 9.37 11.02
C VAL A 23 8.82 9.41 10.25
N SER A 24 9.93 9.64 10.94
CA SER A 24 11.25 9.64 10.34
C SER A 24 11.67 8.23 9.88
N GLN A 25 12.55 8.15 8.90
CA GLN A 25 13.03 6.86 8.37
C GLN A 25 13.76 6.03 9.44
N GLU A 26 14.43 6.68 10.40
CA GLU A 26 15.07 6.00 11.54
C GLU A 26 14.03 5.37 12.47
N GLU A 27 12.96 6.09 12.77
CA GLU A 27 11.85 5.57 13.57
C GLU A 27 11.11 4.45 12.83
N VAL A 28 10.91 4.56 11.51
CA VAL A 28 10.34 3.46 10.69
C VAL A 28 11.17 2.19 10.85
N LYS A 29 12.51 2.29 10.79
CA LYS A 29 13.41 1.14 11.03
C LYS A 29 13.20 0.52 12.40
N ALA A 30 13.11 1.36 13.44
CA ALA A 30 12.89 0.90 14.81
C ALA A 30 11.52 0.23 14.96
N ILE A 31 10.46 0.81 14.40
CA ILE A 31 9.10 0.26 14.41
C ILE A 31 9.05 -1.09 13.69
N LEU A 32 9.65 -1.22 12.51
CA LEU A 32 9.69 -2.48 11.77
C LEU A 32 10.49 -3.56 12.51
N SER A 33 11.57 -3.18 13.19
CA SER A 33 12.34 -4.10 14.03
C SER A 33 11.52 -4.61 15.21
N GLU A 34 10.82 -3.70 15.89
CA GLU A 34 9.91 -4.06 17.00
C GLU A 34 8.74 -4.93 16.52
N ALA A 35 8.18 -4.62 15.35
CA ALA A 35 7.14 -5.45 14.75
C ALA A 35 7.61 -6.89 14.54
N ARG A 36 8.82 -7.10 13.99
CA ARG A 36 9.42 -8.44 13.82
C ARG A 36 9.60 -9.18 15.14
N LEU A 37 10.09 -8.49 16.17
CA LEU A 37 10.29 -9.08 17.50
C LEU A 37 8.98 -9.55 18.13
N ASN A 38 7.87 -8.88 17.79
CA ASN A 38 6.53 -9.20 18.28
C ASN A 38 5.69 -10.04 17.29
N TYR A 39 6.32 -10.67 16.31
CA TYR A 39 5.66 -11.54 15.33
C TYR A 39 4.55 -10.84 14.51
N ILE A 40 4.67 -9.54 14.32
CA ILE A 40 3.84 -8.80 13.36
C ILE A 40 4.54 -8.90 12.01
N ASP A 41 3.96 -9.70 11.13
CA ASP A 41 4.55 -10.09 9.83
C ASP A 41 3.85 -9.42 8.64
N THR A 42 2.89 -8.54 8.89
CA THR A 42 2.07 -7.95 7.83
C THR A 42 2.07 -6.43 7.90
N LEU A 43 2.35 -5.78 6.76
CA LEU A 43 2.32 -4.34 6.58
C LEU A 43 1.12 -3.95 5.71
N ASP A 44 0.33 -3.00 6.18
CA ASP A 44 -0.80 -2.42 5.45
C ASP A 44 -0.45 -0.99 5.01
N THR A 45 -0.17 -0.84 3.72
CA THR A 45 0.12 0.44 3.07
C THR A 45 -0.92 0.78 2.00
N ALA A 46 -0.71 1.85 1.26
CA ALA A 46 -1.49 2.22 0.08
C ALA A 46 -0.69 3.11 -0.86
N ILE A 47 -1.00 3.05 -2.15
CA ILE A 47 -0.42 3.93 -3.18
C ILE A 47 -0.65 5.42 -2.85
N THR A 48 -1.76 5.74 -2.19
CA THR A 48 -2.14 7.12 -1.81
C THR A 48 -1.57 7.58 -0.47
N TYR A 49 -0.72 6.79 0.21
CA TYR A 49 -0.11 7.17 1.48
C TYR A 49 1.21 7.96 1.30
N GLY A 50 1.23 8.92 0.38
CA GLY A 50 2.41 9.75 0.12
C GLY A 50 3.65 8.89 -0.17
N GLU A 51 4.72 9.11 0.58
CA GLU A 51 6.00 8.40 0.41
C GLU A 51 6.09 7.06 1.16
N SER A 52 4.97 6.54 1.73
CA SER A 52 4.99 5.33 2.56
C SER A 52 5.60 4.12 1.85
N GLU A 53 5.21 3.84 0.59
CA GLU A 53 5.77 2.72 -0.16
C GLU A 53 7.26 2.90 -0.46
N THR A 54 7.70 4.11 -0.79
CA THR A 54 9.12 4.44 -1.03
C THR A 54 9.93 4.27 0.26
N CYS A 55 9.45 4.82 1.36
CA CYS A 55 10.09 4.69 2.67
C CYS A 55 10.24 3.21 3.08
N LEU A 56 9.18 2.40 2.92
CA LEU A 56 9.22 0.96 3.19
C LEU A 56 10.25 0.24 2.32
N GLY A 57 10.32 0.56 1.03
CA GLY A 57 11.27 -0.02 0.10
C GLY A 57 12.73 0.34 0.42
N GLU A 58 12.99 1.56 0.89
CA GLU A 58 14.32 2.04 1.29
C GLU A 58 14.77 1.43 2.64
N VAL A 59 13.86 1.32 3.60
CA VAL A 59 14.16 0.72 4.91
C VAL A 59 14.35 -0.78 4.82
N GLY A 60 13.65 -1.44 3.88
CA GLY A 60 13.67 -2.88 3.68
C GLY A 60 12.53 -3.61 4.40
N ILE A 61 11.79 -4.36 3.59
CA ILE A 61 10.57 -5.08 4.00
C ILE A 61 10.72 -6.60 3.97
N ASP A 62 11.93 -7.10 3.92
CA ASP A 62 12.20 -8.55 3.88
C ASP A 62 11.55 -9.25 5.07
N GLY A 63 10.84 -10.33 4.76
CA GLY A 63 10.11 -11.13 5.75
C GLY A 63 8.71 -10.60 6.09
N PHE A 64 8.29 -9.45 5.55
CA PHE A 64 6.92 -8.96 5.70
C PHE A 64 6.01 -9.35 4.52
N ASN A 65 4.77 -9.64 4.85
CA ASN A 65 3.66 -9.71 3.91
C ASN A 65 3.14 -8.29 3.67
N VAL A 66 3.30 -7.77 2.46
CA VAL A 66 2.89 -6.40 2.15
C VAL A 66 1.56 -6.38 1.45
N ILE A 67 0.61 -5.65 2.03
CA ILE A 67 -0.70 -5.33 1.45
C ILE A 67 -0.67 -3.86 1.03
N THR A 68 -1.01 -3.58 -0.23
CA THR A 68 -1.20 -2.20 -0.69
C THR A 68 -2.61 -2.00 -1.26
N LYS A 69 -2.96 -0.76 -1.57
CA LYS A 69 -4.31 -0.42 -2.07
C LYS A 69 -4.22 0.39 -3.35
N LEU A 70 -4.97 -0.06 -4.36
CA LEU A 70 -5.19 0.72 -5.57
C LEU A 70 -6.06 1.94 -5.26
N PRO A 71 -5.68 3.13 -5.75
CA PRO A 71 -6.56 4.30 -5.71
C PRO A 71 -7.80 4.10 -6.57
N ALA A 72 -8.71 5.06 -6.54
CA ALA A 72 -9.79 5.12 -7.51
C ALA A 72 -9.21 5.28 -8.94
N PHE A 73 -9.72 4.53 -9.90
CA PHE A 73 -9.37 4.79 -11.30
C PHE A 73 -10.03 6.09 -11.79
N PRO A 74 -9.37 6.87 -12.68
CA PRO A 74 -9.92 8.10 -13.23
C PRO A 74 -11.18 7.85 -14.07
N GLU A 75 -12.15 8.77 -14.03
CA GLU A 75 -13.42 8.66 -14.78
C GLU A 75 -13.18 8.47 -16.29
N ASN A 76 -12.22 9.19 -16.86
CA ASN A 76 -11.92 9.20 -18.30
C ASN A 76 -10.85 8.17 -18.70
N ILE A 77 -10.73 7.07 -17.93
CA ILE A 77 -9.75 6.04 -18.21
C ILE A 77 -10.08 5.28 -19.50
N GLN A 78 -9.09 5.12 -20.36
CA GLN A 78 -9.22 4.39 -21.62
C GLN A 78 -9.10 2.87 -21.43
N SER A 79 -8.20 2.43 -20.57
CA SER A 79 -7.96 1.01 -20.29
C SER A 79 -7.71 0.79 -18.80
N ILE A 80 -8.67 0.18 -18.11
CA ILE A 80 -8.54 -0.17 -16.69
C ILE A 80 -7.42 -1.19 -16.50
N ASN A 81 -7.35 -2.21 -17.36
CA ASN A 81 -6.30 -3.23 -17.25
C ASN A 81 -4.88 -2.65 -17.36
N SER A 82 -4.65 -1.76 -18.33
CA SER A 82 -3.34 -1.10 -18.46
C SER A 82 -3.01 -0.25 -17.23
N TRP A 83 -4.01 0.47 -16.71
CA TRP A 83 -3.85 1.31 -15.53
C TRP A 83 -3.56 0.47 -14.27
N VAL A 84 -4.31 -0.61 -14.02
CA VAL A 84 -4.07 -1.51 -12.89
C VAL A 84 -2.65 -2.06 -12.93
N ASN A 85 -2.22 -2.57 -14.09
CA ASN A 85 -0.88 -3.09 -14.28
C ASN A 85 0.21 -2.04 -14.01
N GLU A 86 0.02 -0.81 -14.49
CA GLU A 86 0.94 0.32 -14.25
C GLU A 86 1.02 0.66 -12.76
N GLN A 87 -0.12 0.75 -12.07
CA GLN A 87 -0.16 1.02 -10.63
C GLN A 87 0.58 -0.06 -9.83
N ILE A 88 0.30 -1.33 -10.11
CA ILE A 88 0.96 -2.45 -9.42
C ILE A 88 2.47 -2.43 -9.69
N LYS A 89 2.89 -2.26 -10.94
CA LYS A 89 4.29 -2.21 -11.33
C LYS A 89 5.06 -1.08 -10.64
N THR A 90 4.43 0.09 -10.55
CA THR A 90 5.00 1.25 -9.88
C THR A 90 5.09 1.04 -8.36
N SER A 91 4.06 0.42 -7.78
CA SER A 91 4.04 0.05 -6.36
C SER A 91 5.16 -0.95 -6.01
N LEU A 92 5.31 -2.01 -6.79
CA LEU A 92 6.41 -2.99 -6.63
C LEU A 92 7.79 -2.31 -6.69
N LYS A 93 7.96 -1.35 -7.61
CA LYS A 93 9.21 -0.60 -7.75
C LYS A 93 9.47 0.28 -6.50
N ARG A 94 8.46 1.01 -6.00
CA ARG A 94 8.60 1.83 -4.78
C ARG A 94 8.92 0.98 -3.56
N LEU A 95 8.22 -0.13 -3.41
CA LEU A 95 8.41 -1.10 -2.32
C LEU A 95 9.71 -1.92 -2.44
N ASN A 96 10.43 -1.80 -3.58
CA ASN A 96 11.63 -2.57 -3.88
C ASN A 96 11.42 -4.09 -3.67
N THR A 97 10.30 -4.62 -4.17
CA THR A 97 9.91 -6.04 -4.06
C THR A 97 9.38 -6.58 -5.38
N SER A 98 9.46 -7.88 -5.56
CA SER A 98 8.92 -8.57 -6.74
C SER A 98 7.48 -9.06 -6.55
N LYS A 99 6.91 -8.96 -5.33
CA LYS A 99 5.57 -9.50 -5.03
C LYS A 99 4.87 -8.69 -3.96
N LEU A 100 3.54 -8.67 -4.04
CA LEU A 100 2.64 -8.24 -2.98
C LEU A 100 1.96 -9.47 -2.36
N TYR A 101 1.65 -9.40 -1.08
CA TYR A 101 0.84 -10.41 -0.41
C TYR A 101 -0.63 -10.29 -0.82
N ALA A 102 -1.12 -9.06 -0.89
CA ALA A 102 -2.46 -8.76 -1.39
C ALA A 102 -2.53 -7.32 -1.94
N ILE A 103 -3.52 -7.09 -2.78
CA ILE A 103 -3.92 -5.76 -3.21
C ILE A 103 -5.39 -5.54 -2.88
N LEU A 104 -5.70 -4.38 -2.33
CA LEU A 104 -7.05 -3.96 -1.98
C LEU A 104 -7.50 -2.80 -2.87
N LEU A 105 -8.78 -2.53 -2.89
CA LEU A 105 -9.33 -1.32 -3.50
C LEU A 105 -9.56 -0.26 -2.42
N HIS A 106 -8.98 0.93 -2.60
CA HIS A 106 -9.22 2.06 -1.71
C HIS A 106 -10.67 2.58 -1.83
N ARG A 107 -11.27 2.41 -3.01
CA ARG A 107 -12.65 2.76 -3.33
C ARG A 107 -13.37 1.54 -3.92
N PRO A 108 -13.80 0.58 -3.08
CA PRO A 108 -14.47 -0.64 -3.54
C PRO A 108 -15.84 -0.38 -4.18
N ASP A 109 -16.44 0.78 -3.93
CA ASP A 109 -17.67 1.26 -4.59
C ASP A 109 -17.54 1.34 -6.12
N GLN A 110 -16.32 1.49 -6.66
CA GLN A 110 -16.09 1.46 -8.10
C GLN A 110 -16.41 0.11 -8.76
N LEU A 111 -16.45 -0.98 -7.99
CA LEU A 111 -16.93 -2.28 -8.48
C LEU A 111 -18.42 -2.27 -8.84
N LEU A 112 -19.20 -1.37 -8.27
CA LEU A 112 -20.64 -1.22 -8.53
C LEU A 112 -20.95 -0.32 -9.73
N THR A 113 -19.92 0.21 -10.39
CA THR A 113 -20.07 1.04 -11.60
C THR A 113 -20.13 0.20 -12.87
N SER A 114 -20.51 0.79 -14.00
CA SER A 114 -20.50 0.13 -15.32
C SER A 114 -19.11 -0.39 -15.74
N LYS A 115 -18.04 0.04 -15.08
CA LYS A 115 -16.66 -0.40 -15.32
C LYS A 115 -16.17 -1.43 -14.29
N GLY A 116 -17.03 -1.81 -13.33
CA GLY A 116 -16.67 -2.69 -12.22
C GLY A 116 -16.20 -4.07 -12.65
N ASP A 117 -16.86 -4.67 -13.63
CA ASP A 117 -16.48 -5.97 -14.18
C ASP A 117 -15.08 -5.94 -14.80
N ASN A 118 -14.75 -4.87 -15.53
CA ASN A 118 -13.41 -4.68 -16.10
C ASN A 118 -12.34 -4.51 -15.02
N LEU A 119 -12.67 -3.81 -13.93
CA LEU A 119 -11.78 -3.68 -12.78
C LEU A 119 -11.53 -5.05 -12.14
N TRP A 120 -12.59 -5.80 -11.87
CA TRP A 120 -12.49 -7.14 -11.28
C TRP A 120 -11.64 -8.07 -12.14
N GLN A 121 -11.93 -8.19 -13.44
CA GLN A 121 -11.16 -9.01 -14.37
C GLN A 121 -9.68 -8.61 -14.48
N SER A 122 -9.36 -7.34 -14.20
CA SER A 122 -7.96 -6.86 -14.19
C SER A 122 -7.22 -7.26 -12.93
N LEU A 123 -7.93 -7.53 -11.84
CA LEU A 123 -7.37 -7.96 -10.55
C LEU A 123 -7.19 -9.49 -10.46
N GLU A 124 -7.94 -10.26 -11.24
CA GLU A 124 -7.85 -11.73 -11.26
C GLU A 124 -6.68 -12.29 -12.08
N LYS A 125 -5.94 -11.44 -12.80
CA LYS A 125 -4.79 -11.82 -13.66
C LYS A 125 -3.48 -11.78 -12.91
#